data_74d2d8732d42356cdab831d9ad85eef6
#
_entry.id   74d2d8732d42356cdab831d9ad85eef6
#
_cell.length_a   1.000
_cell.length_b   1.000
_cell.length_c   1.000
_cell.angle_alpha   90.00
_cell.angle_beta   90.00
_cell.angle_gamma   90.00
#
_symmetry.space_group_name_H-M   'P 1'
#
loop_
_entity.id
_entity.type
_entity.pdbx_description
1 polymer ?
#
loop_
_entity_poly.entity_id
_entity_poly.type
_entity_poly.pdbx_seq_one_letter_code
_entity_poly.pdbx_strand_id
1 'polypeptide(L)'
;MAIECDRYGFFNGIYGLEQSNWANYWRGIIPDGVLAQPDGKTQPTPPMEVYVPTDGMGMSVYVRPGQAMVDNHRVWLTTQKTLSIAKHGSLPRIDLVVLRVTYGNTSKSIVELDVKTGAEATSPKAPTLVTNTGGTYELALAKITIGAGTTNIYPADITDMRYVYKLGNDSVTTFSTTTTPDNKITATVNCVNDIEYRCATALHSIIINLPSNPNDTFITGVCFTANASFSGVTFRKGGTNTDVKVIGDSLTMNSKRYNLIIWWDSGFGKYWCASKGVAL
;
A
#
# COMPACT_ATOMS: atom_id res chain seq x y z
N MET A 1 13.02 18.29 -17.66
CA MET A 1 11.63 18.34 -18.17
C MET A 1 10.85 17.31 -17.38
N ALA A 2 9.77 17.71 -16.69
CA ALA A 2 8.88 16.80 -15.98
C ALA A 2 8.19 15.83 -16.95
N ILE A 3 7.94 14.60 -16.50
CA ILE A 3 7.28 13.56 -17.28
C ILE A 3 5.94 13.26 -16.60
N GLU A 4 4.86 13.38 -17.36
CA GLU A 4 3.53 13.02 -16.88
C GLU A 4 3.44 11.51 -16.62
N CYS A 5 2.79 11.14 -15.51
CA CYS A 5 2.59 9.75 -15.15
C CYS A 5 1.51 9.11 -16.02
N ASP A 6 1.67 7.84 -16.40
CA ASP A 6 0.81 7.14 -17.37
C ASP A 6 -0.65 7.06 -16.95
N ARG A 7 -0.91 6.94 -15.65
CA ARG A 7 -2.27 6.86 -15.09
C ARG A 7 -2.31 7.48 -13.70
N TYR A 8 -3.29 8.30 -13.45
CA TYR A 8 -3.56 8.91 -12.15
C TYR A 8 -5.05 9.27 -12.02
N GLY A 9 -5.49 9.37 -10.77
CA GLY A 9 -6.86 9.73 -10.43
C GLY A 9 -7.84 8.57 -10.31
N PHE A 10 -8.97 8.85 -9.70
CA PHE A 10 -10.13 7.98 -9.60
C PHE A 10 -11.33 8.72 -10.19
N PHE A 11 -12.08 8.09 -11.05
CA PHE A 11 -13.36 8.53 -11.60
C PHE A 11 -13.44 9.95 -12.16
N ASN A 12 -13.59 10.06 -13.45
CA ASN A 12 -14.05 11.27 -14.12
C ASN A 12 -15.53 11.49 -13.78
N GLY A 13 -15.81 12.50 -12.99
CA GLY A 13 -17.03 13.19 -12.70
C GLY A 13 -18.34 12.80 -13.36
N ILE A 14 -18.80 11.57 -13.20
CA ILE A 14 -20.21 11.25 -13.37
C ILE A 14 -20.83 11.42 -11.99
N TYR A 15 -21.74 12.33 -11.78
CA TYR A 15 -22.44 12.68 -10.54
C TYR A 15 -21.79 13.72 -9.61
N GLY A 16 -20.96 14.65 -10.12
CA GLY A 16 -20.43 15.75 -9.30
C GLY A 16 -19.45 15.34 -8.19
N LEU A 17 -18.93 14.12 -8.26
CA LEU A 17 -17.83 13.69 -7.41
C LEU A 17 -16.51 14.08 -8.07
N GLU A 18 -15.98 15.21 -7.63
CA GLU A 18 -14.68 15.67 -8.09
C GLU A 18 -13.55 14.81 -7.52
N GLN A 19 -12.44 14.79 -8.21
CA GLN A 19 -11.23 14.06 -7.80
C GLN A 19 -10.76 14.47 -6.39
N SER A 20 -10.95 15.73 -6.02
CA SER A 20 -10.69 16.28 -4.69
C SER A 20 -11.55 15.63 -3.59
N ASN A 21 -12.81 15.30 -3.88
CA ASN A 21 -13.70 14.66 -2.92
C ASN A 21 -13.24 13.23 -2.62
N TRP A 22 -12.79 12.51 -3.65
CA TRP A 22 -12.21 11.18 -3.48
C TRP A 22 -10.87 11.21 -2.75
N ALA A 23 -10.02 12.16 -3.07
CA ALA A 23 -8.76 12.37 -2.36
C ALA A 23 -9.02 12.65 -0.86
N ASN A 24 -10.03 13.48 -0.56
CA ASN A 24 -10.44 13.75 0.83
C ASN A 24 -10.98 12.51 1.55
N TYR A 25 -11.74 11.65 0.85
CA TYR A 25 -12.26 10.41 1.42
C TYR A 25 -11.14 9.45 1.86
N TRP A 26 -10.08 9.32 1.03
CA TRP A 26 -8.95 8.44 1.34
C TRP A 26 -7.92 9.07 2.28
N ARG A 27 -8.00 10.38 2.50
CA ARG A 27 -7.07 11.10 3.38
C ARG A 27 -7.17 10.58 4.81
N GLY A 28 -6.05 10.08 5.33
CA GLY A 28 -5.98 9.45 6.64
C GLY A 28 -6.27 7.94 6.66
N ILE A 29 -6.71 7.36 5.52
CA ILE A 29 -6.90 5.90 5.37
C ILE A 29 -5.69 5.27 4.69
N ILE A 30 -5.18 5.92 3.64
CA ILE A 30 -4.04 5.43 2.87
C ILE A 30 -2.91 6.45 3.00
N PRO A 31 -1.74 6.06 3.53
CA PRO A 31 -0.59 6.94 3.63
C PRO A 31 0.00 7.24 2.24
N ASP A 32 0.67 8.39 2.12
CA ASP A 32 1.48 8.68 0.96
C ASP A 32 2.70 7.76 0.92
N GLY A 33 3.06 7.31 -0.27
CA GLY A 33 4.21 6.43 -0.46
C GLY A 33 4.05 5.51 -1.67
N VAL A 34 5.04 4.67 -1.89
CA VAL A 34 5.08 3.69 -2.97
C VAL A 34 4.36 2.42 -2.53
N LEU A 35 3.46 1.93 -3.38
CA LEU A 35 2.71 0.71 -3.14
C LEU A 35 3.55 -0.52 -3.52
N ALA A 36 3.82 -1.40 -2.58
CA ALA A 36 4.20 -2.75 -2.90
C ALA A 36 2.99 -3.48 -3.50
N GLN A 37 3.22 -4.35 -4.49
CA GLN A 37 2.07 -5.03 -5.13
C GLN A 37 1.40 -6.02 -4.19
N PRO A 38 0.06 -5.99 -4.10
CA PRO A 38 -0.70 -6.82 -3.17
C PRO A 38 -0.99 -8.24 -3.67
N ASP A 39 -0.67 -8.59 -4.90
CA ASP A 39 -1.15 -9.80 -5.57
C ASP A 39 -0.20 -11.02 -5.49
N GLY A 40 0.80 -10.98 -4.60
CA GLY A 40 1.77 -12.08 -4.42
C GLY A 40 2.60 -12.39 -5.67
N LYS A 41 2.46 -11.61 -6.73
CA LYS A 41 3.35 -11.68 -7.88
C LYS A 41 4.64 -11.00 -7.49
N THR A 42 5.70 -11.76 -7.47
CA THR A 42 7.06 -11.25 -7.34
C THR A 42 7.25 -10.14 -8.37
N GLN A 43 7.29 -8.90 -7.89
CA GLN A 43 7.85 -7.84 -8.72
C GLN A 43 9.31 -8.22 -8.97
N PRO A 44 9.75 -8.37 -10.20
CA PRO A 44 11.16 -8.63 -10.47
C PRO A 44 12.05 -7.47 -10.03
N THR A 45 11.44 -6.38 -9.54
CA THR A 45 12.16 -5.12 -9.28
C THR A 45 11.41 -4.30 -8.24
N PRO A 46 12.11 -3.61 -7.34
CA PRO A 46 11.49 -2.70 -6.38
C PRO A 46 10.64 -1.62 -7.10
N PRO A 47 9.35 -1.44 -6.75
CA PRO A 47 8.46 -0.52 -7.44
C PRO A 47 8.95 0.92 -7.30
N MET A 48 8.89 1.68 -8.40
CA MET A 48 9.31 3.09 -8.48
C MET A 48 10.73 3.37 -7.98
N GLU A 49 11.61 2.37 -8.01
CA GLU A 49 13.02 2.55 -7.69
C GLU A 49 13.69 3.48 -8.69
N VAL A 50 14.41 4.47 -8.18
CA VAL A 50 15.31 5.31 -8.96
C VAL A 50 16.67 4.63 -9.00
N TYR A 51 17.18 4.36 -10.18
CA TYR A 51 18.44 3.63 -10.33
C TYR A 51 19.19 4.01 -11.61
N VAL A 52 20.43 3.61 -11.66
CA VAL A 52 21.29 3.65 -12.86
C VAL A 52 22.02 2.31 -12.99
N PRO A 53 22.51 1.93 -14.18
CA PRO A 53 23.43 0.81 -14.35
C PRO A 53 24.71 0.99 -13.51
N THR A 54 25.40 -0.12 -13.23
CA THR A 54 26.61 -0.12 -12.38
C THR A 54 27.74 0.75 -12.95
N ASP A 55 27.82 0.84 -14.26
CA ASP A 55 28.78 1.67 -15.02
C ASP A 55 28.32 3.13 -15.18
N GLY A 56 27.19 3.49 -14.59
CA GLY A 56 26.59 4.83 -14.66
C GLY A 56 25.77 5.06 -15.93
N MET A 57 25.17 6.24 -16.02
CA MET A 57 24.23 6.58 -17.11
C MET A 57 24.31 8.05 -17.56
N GLY A 58 25.49 8.64 -17.62
CA GLY A 58 25.58 10.08 -17.90
C GLY A 58 24.76 10.88 -16.87
N MET A 59 24.22 12.03 -17.28
CA MET A 59 23.36 12.87 -16.42
C MET A 59 21.88 12.47 -16.57
N SER A 60 21.58 11.22 -16.24
CA SER A 60 20.21 10.68 -16.31
C SER A 60 20.03 9.57 -15.28
N VAL A 61 18.79 9.27 -14.93
CA VAL A 61 18.39 8.15 -14.06
C VAL A 61 17.17 7.44 -14.63
N TYR A 62 17.02 6.16 -14.32
CA TYR A 62 15.82 5.39 -14.58
C TYR A 62 14.91 5.41 -13.36
N VAL A 63 13.60 5.36 -13.60
CA VAL A 63 12.58 5.08 -12.59
C VAL A 63 11.79 3.85 -13.03
N ARG A 64 11.75 2.82 -12.19
CA ARG A 64 11.06 1.57 -12.48
C ARG A 64 9.54 1.74 -12.50
N PRO A 65 8.81 0.87 -13.22
CA PRO A 65 7.36 0.79 -13.10
C PRO A 65 6.93 0.58 -11.65
N GLY A 66 5.73 1.04 -11.32
CA GLY A 66 5.18 0.87 -9.98
C GLY A 66 3.97 1.75 -9.73
N GLN A 67 3.48 1.70 -8.52
CA GLN A 67 2.34 2.49 -8.07
C GLN A 67 2.69 3.25 -6.79
N ALA A 68 2.07 4.41 -6.62
CA ALA A 68 2.21 5.23 -5.41
C ALA A 68 0.89 5.92 -5.07
N MET A 69 0.77 6.35 -3.82
CA MET A 69 -0.21 7.34 -3.38
C MET A 69 0.53 8.64 -3.08
N VAL A 70 0.04 9.74 -3.61
CA VAL A 70 0.59 11.07 -3.40
C VAL A 70 -0.56 12.04 -3.15
N ASP A 71 -0.66 12.60 -1.96
CA ASP A 71 -1.81 13.40 -1.49
C ASP A 71 -3.15 12.76 -1.89
N ASN A 72 -3.26 11.44 -1.62
CA ASN A 72 -4.42 10.59 -1.93
C ASN A 72 -4.76 10.42 -3.42
N HIS A 73 -3.83 10.76 -4.31
CA HIS A 73 -3.92 10.42 -5.72
C HIS A 73 -3.13 9.15 -6.00
N ARG A 74 -3.79 8.16 -6.58
CA ARG A 74 -3.11 6.95 -7.04
C ARG A 74 -2.37 7.26 -8.34
N VAL A 75 -1.08 7.03 -8.31
CA VAL A 75 -0.16 7.19 -9.45
C VAL A 75 0.26 5.82 -9.94
N TRP A 76 0.32 5.64 -11.25
CA TRP A 76 0.77 4.41 -11.85
C TRP A 76 1.74 4.68 -13.01
N LEU A 77 2.99 4.22 -12.84
CA LEU A 77 3.96 4.12 -13.93
C LEU A 77 3.88 2.69 -14.49
N THR A 78 3.41 2.56 -15.72
CA THR A 78 3.25 1.25 -16.37
C THR A 78 4.55 0.76 -17.01
N THR A 79 5.44 1.70 -17.34
CA THR A 79 6.75 1.43 -17.99
C THR A 79 7.84 2.19 -17.27
N GLN A 80 9.08 1.74 -17.46
CA GLN A 80 10.26 2.46 -17.01
C GLN A 80 10.31 3.86 -17.66
N LYS A 81 10.66 4.85 -16.85
CA LYS A 81 10.88 6.23 -17.31
C LYS A 81 12.37 6.60 -17.15
N THR A 82 12.82 7.48 -18.03
CA THR A 82 14.15 8.08 -17.96
C THR A 82 14.00 9.55 -17.63
N LEU A 83 14.67 9.99 -16.57
CA LEU A 83 14.74 11.40 -16.20
C LEU A 83 16.13 11.96 -16.49
N SER A 84 16.16 13.11 -17.16
CA SER A 84 17.41 13.85 -17.34
C SER A 84 17.68 14.71 -16.11
N ILE A 85 18.90 14.66 -15.63
CA ILE A 85 19.41 15.48 -14.54
C ILE A 85 20.12 16.68 -15.16
N ALA A 86 19.87 17.87 -14.64
CA ALA A 86 20.55 19.07 -15.11
C ALA A 86 22.08 18.90 -15.03
N LYS A 87 22.80 19.44 -15.99
CA LYS A 87 24.26 19.39 -15.95
C LYS A 87 24.79 20.00 -14.66
N HIS A 88 25.92 19.48 -14.22
CA HIS A 88 26.63 20.04 -13.06
C HIS A 88 27.05 21.48 -13.29
N GLY A 89 27.16 22.24 -12.24
CA GLY A 89 27.80 23.54 -12.23
C GLY A 89 29.20 23.49 -11.62
N SER A 90 29.65 24.59 -11.06
CA SER A 90 30.97 24.71 -10.43
C SER A 90 31.03 24.19 -8.99
N LEU A 91 29.87 24.01 -8.35
CA LEU A 91 29.75 23.52 -6.98
C LEU A 91 28.84 22.27 -6.92
N PRO A 92 28.99 21.43 -5.89
CA PRO A 92 28.12 20.28 -5.70
C PRO A 92 26.69 20.74 -5.37
N ARG A 93 25.71 19.87 -5.69
CA ARG A 93 24.31 20.04 -5.33
C ARG A 93 23.64 18.73 -5.01
N ILE A 94 22.42 18.80 -4.47
CA ILE A 94 21.57 17.64 -4.21
C ILE A 94 20.24 17.86 -4.90
N ASP A 95 19.87 16.95 -5.81
CA ASP A 95 18.60 16.93 -6.50
C ASP A 95 17.67 15.88 -5.88
N LEU A 96 16.35 16.07 -6.01
CA LEU A 96 15.35 15.08 -5.62
C LEU A 96 14.56 14.60 -6.84
N VAL A 97 14.40 13.30 -6.96
CA VAL A 97 13.38 12.71 -7.85
C VAL A 97 12.07 12.66 -7.08
N VAL A 98 11.04 13.28 -7.63
CA VAL A 98 9.75 13.45 -6.95
C VAL A 98 8.58 13.02 -7.83
N LEU A 99 7.54 12.49 -7.21
CA LEU A 99 6.19 12.50 -7.76
C LEU A 99 5.51 13.78 -7.27
N ARG A 100 5.00 14.57 -8.20
CA ARG A 100 4.34 15.84 -7.91
C ARG A 100 2.89 15.81 -8.35
N VAL A 101 1.97 16.08 -7.43
CA VAL A 101 0.57 16.36 -7.73
C VAL A 101 0.39 17.88 -7.76
N THR A 102 -0.22 18.39 -8.82
CA THR A 102 -0.64 19.79 -8.92
C THR A 102 -2.14 19.82 -9.13
N TYR A 103 -2.85 20.42 -8.17
CA TYR A 103 -4.29 20.60 -8.27
C TYR A 103 -4.61 21.76 -9.21
N GLY A 104 -5.37 21.48 -10.27
CA GLY A 104 -5.83 22.50 -11.20
C GLY A 104 -7.07 23.23 -10.69
N ASN A 105 -7.18 24.51 -11.03
CA ASN A 105 -8.36 25.33 -10.69
C ASN A 105 -9.65 24.91 -11.42
N THR A 106 -9.58 23.94 -12.32
CA THR A 106 -10.67 23.52 -13.22
C THR A 106 -10.82 22.00 -13.26
N SER A 107 -10.83 21.33 -12.11
CA SER A 107 -11.16 19.91 -11.96
C SER A 107 -10.16 18.87 -12.48
N LYS A 108 -8.99 19.22 -12.99
CA LYS A 108 -7.95 18.24 -13.33
C LYS A 108 -6.72 18.43 -12.45
N SER A 109 -6.40 17.42 -11.65
CA SER A 109 -5.08 17.32 -11.03
C SER A 109 -4.14 16.68 -12.03
N ILE A 110 -2.90 17.16 -12.10
CA ILE A 110 -1.83 16.59 -12.90
C ILE A 110 -0.86 15.92 -11.95
N VAL A 111 -0.40 14.72 -12.30
CA VAL A 111 0.67 14.04 -11.57
C VAL A 111 1.86 13.83 -12.48
N GLU A 112 2.98 14.37 -12.06
CA GLU A 112 4.23 14.34 -12.80
C GLU A 112 5.31 13.62 -12.03
N LEU A 113 6.17 12.92 -12.76
CA LEU A 113 7.46 12.46 -12.28
C LEU A 113 8.51 13.49 -12.71
N ASP A 114 9.19 14.11 -11.75
CA ASP A 114 10.07 15.25 -12.01
C ASP A 114 11.35 15.21 -11.21
N VAL A 115 12.31 16.01 -11.61
CA VAL A 115 13.56 16.26 -10.87
C VAL A 115 13.53 17.65 -10.29
N LYS A 116 13.49 17.73 -8.98
CA LYS A 116 13.62 18.99 -8.24
C LYS A 116 15.09 19.31 -8.03
N THR A 117 15.61 20.25 -8.81
CA THR A 117 17.01 20.65 -8.76
C THR A 117 17.31 21.45 -7.51
N GLY A 118 18.35 21.07 -6.79
CA GLY A 118 18.82 21.78 -5.61
C GLY A 118 19.72 22.95 -5.96
N ALA A 119 20.00 23.79 -4.97
CA ALA A 119 20.95 24.88 -5.10
C ALA A 119 22.40 24.36 -5.01
N GLU A 120 23.26 24.88 -5.86
CA GLU A 120 24.69 24.63 -5.81
C GLU A 120 25.30 25.35 -4.59
N ALA A 121 26.09 24.65 -3.80
CA ALA A 121 26.77 25.16 -2.63
C ALA A 121 27.97 24.30 -2.25
N THR A 122 28.92 24.86 -1.50
CA THR A 122 30.05 24.10 -0.93
C THR A 122 29.58 23.02 0.04
N SER A 123 28.42 23.23 0.71
CA SER A 123 27.73 22.26 1.56
C SER A 123 26.27 22.21 1.14
N PRO A 124 25.94 21.45 0.06
CA PRO A 124 24.61 21.46 -0.52
C PRO A 124 23.59 20.81 0.40
N LYS A 125 22.37 21.34 0.33
CA LYS A 125 21.19 20.76 0.99
C LYS A 125 20.17 20.32 -0.06
N ALA A 126 19.47 19.26 0.25
CA ALA A 126 18.34 18.84 -0.59
C ALA A 126 17.26 19.94 -0.61
N PRO A 127 16.62 20.18 -1.76
CA PRO A 127 15.51 21.11 -1.85
C PRO A 127 14.34 20.65 -0.97
N THR A 128 13.64 21.60 -0.35
CA THR A 128 12.48 21.31 0.49
C THR A 128 11.32 20.85 -0.37
N LEU A 129 10.66 19.74 0.02
CA LEU A 129 9.44 19.29 -0.63
C LEU A 129 8.30 20.28 -0.39
N VAL A 130 7.46 20.44 -1.40
CA VAL A 130 6.18 21.16 -1.25
C VAL A 130 5.14 20.17 -0.80
N THR A 131 4.46 20.45 0.32
CA THR A 131 3.42 19.59 0.90
C THR A 131 2.13 20.40 1.14
N ASN A 132 1.72 21.15 0.15
CA ASN A 132 0.50 21.96 0.23
C ASN A 132 -0.70 21.14 -0.26
N THR A 133 -1.44 20.58 0.66
CA THR A 133 -2.66 19.83 0.40
C THR A 133 -3.68 20.68 -0.36
N GLY A 134 -4.20 20.15 -1.47
CA GLY A 134 -5.12 20.88 -2.36
C GLY A 134 -4.42 21.91 -3.26
N GLY A 135 -3.10 21.98 -3.24
CA GLY A 135 -2.27 22.79 -4.12
C GLY A 135 -1.24 21.95 -4.85
N THR A 136 0.04 22.16 -4.56
CA THR A 136 1.13 21.32 -5.06
C THR A 136 1.63 20.44 -3.92
N TYR A 137 1.71 19.13 -4.17
CA TYR A 137 2.19 18.15 -3.20
C TYR A 137 3.27 17.26 -3.82
N GLU A 138 4.37 17.05 -3.12
CA GLU A 138 5.53 16.28 -3.62
C GLU A 138 5.86 15.11 -2.68
N LEU A 139 6.06 13.94 -3.29
CA LEU A 139 6.59 12.74 -2.63
C LEU A 139 7.98 12.43 -3.19
N ALA A 140 9.00 12.39 -2.35
CA ALA A 140 10.35 12.04 -2.79
C ALA A 140 10.49 10.53 -3.02
N LEU A 141 11.09 10.17 -4.16
CA LEU A 141 11.48 8.80 -4.49
C LEU A 141 12.96 8.55 -4.21
N ALA A 142 13.82 9.52 -4.54
CA ALA A 142 15.25 9.41 -4.30
C ALA A 142 15.90 10.80 -4.17
N LYS A 143 17.04 10.80 -3.49
CA LYS A 143 18.00 11.90 -3.44
C LYS A 143 19.20 11.56 -4.31
N ILE A 144 19.64 12.50 -5.14
CA ILE A 144 20.81 12.35 -6.00
C ILE A 144 21.85 13.37 -5.57
N THR A 145 23.03 12.91 -5.20
CA THR A 145 24.17 13.76 -4.84
C THR A 145 25.03 13.98 -6.09
N ILE A 146 25.21 15.22 -6.51
CA ILE A 146 25.93 15.59 -7.72
C ILE A 146 27.14 16.39 -7.30
N GLY A 147 28.34 15.81 -7.50
CA GLY A 147 29.61 16.47 -7.26
C GLY A 147 29.93 17.56 -8.28
N ALA A 148 30.80 18.49 -7.94
CA ALA A 148 31.35 19.42 -8.93
C ALA A 148 32.07 18.65 -10.04
N GLY A 149 31.84 19.02 -11.30
CA GLY A 149 32.46 18.36 -12.44
C GLY A 149 31.90 16.99 -12.82
N THR A 150 30.84 16.51 -12.12
CA THR A 150 30.22 15.21 -12.39
C THR A 150 29.54 15.18 -13.75
N THR A 151 29.93 14.22 -14.60
CA THR A 151 29.35 13.99 -15.92
C THR A 151 28.56 12.68 -15.99
N ASN A 152 28.59 11.87 -14.93
CA ASN A 152 27.98 10.57 -14.88
C ASN A 152 27.43 10.32 -13.45
N ILE A 153 26.24 9.76 -13.35
CA ILE A 153 25.60 9.38 -12.08
C ILE A 153 25.82 7.88 -11.87
N TYR A 154 26.30 7.51 -10.70
CA TYR A 154 26.55 6.14 -10.30
C TYR A 154 25.55 5.69 -9.22
N PRO A 155 25.38 4.38 -8.98
CA PRO A 155 24.48 3.88 -7.93
C PRO A 155 24.77 4.48 -6.54
N ALA A 156 26.03 4.76 -6.21
CA ALA A 156 26.46 5.36 -4.96
C ALA A 156 25.99 6.81 -4.76
N ASP A 157 25.65 7.51 -5.85
CA ASP A 157 25.15 8.88 -5.81
C ASP A 157 23.66 8.94 -5.47
N ILE A 158 22.96 7.81 -5.53
CA ILE A 158 21.52 7.71 -5.34
C ILE A 158 21.22 7.18 -3.94
N THR A 159 20.44 7.93 -3.19
CA THR A 159 19.88 7.49 -1.90
C THR A 159 18.38 7.26 -2.06
N ASP A 160 17.92 6.05 -1.78
CA ASP A 160 16.49 5.72 -1.78
C ASP A 160 15.75 6.48 -0.66
N MET A 161 14.68 7.16 -1.01
CA MET A 161 13.82 7.90 -0.09
C MET A 161 12.38 7.41 -0.09
N ARG A 162 12.09 6.33 -0.82
CA ARG A 162 10.73 5.81 -0.89
C ARG A 162 10.28 5.28 0.47
N TYR A 163 9.11 5.70 0.88
CA TYR A 163 8.33 4.97 1.87
C TYR A 163 7.52 3.92 1.13
N VAL A 164 7.95 2.66 1.20
CA VAL A 164 7.25 1.54 0.54
C VAL A 164 6.33 0.89 1.55
N TYR A 165 5.03 0.89 1.24
CA TYR A 165 4.03 0.24 2.06
C TYR A 165 3.15 -0.68 1.22
N LYS A 166 2.45 -1.57 1.90
CA LYS A 166 1.56 -2.53 1.28
C LYS A 166 0.12 -2.11 1.56
N LEU A 167 -0.71 -1.99 0.51
CA LEU A 167 -2.14 -1.92 0.67
C LEU A 167 -2.69 -3.33 0.78
N GLY A 168 -3.26 -3.62 1.90
CA GLY A 168 -3.72 -4.96 2.22
C GLY A 168 -2.68 -5.73 3.02
N ASN A 169 -3.17 -6.71 3.70
CA ASN A 169 -2.40 -7.51 4.63
C ASN A 169 -1.47 -8.46 3.88
N ASP A 170 -0.22 -8.07 3.65
CA ASP A 170 0.79 -8.91 3.01
C ASP A 170 1.36 -10.00 3.93
N SER A 171 1.01 -9.96 5.17
CA SER A 171 1.23 -11.10 6.05
C SER A 171 0.12 -12.12 5.81
N VAL A 172 0.08 -12.73 4.62
CA VAL A 172 -0.74 -13.92 4.42
C VAL A 172 -0.09 -15.04 5.21
N THR A 173 -0.65 -15.30 6.36
CA THR A 173 -0.25 -16.42 7.21
C THR A 173 -1.18 -17.59 6.96
N THR A 174 -0.64 -18.72 6.50
CA THR A 174 -1.38 -19.96 6.48
C THR A 174 -1.49 -20.47 7.92
N PHE A 175 -2.70 -20.79 8.35
CA PHE A 175 -2.89 -21.37 9.66
C PHE A 175 -3.08 -22.89 9.60
N SER A 176 -2.62 -23.55 10.64
CA SER A 176 -2.66 -25.01 10.77
C SER A 176 -4.07 -25.52 11.06
N THR A 177 -4.38 -26.70 10.52
CA THR A 177 -5.62 -27.42 10.82
C THR A 177 -5.32 -28.60 11.72
N THR A 178 -6.31 -29.00 12.51
CA THR A 178 -6.28 -30.21 13.31
C THR A 178 -7.42 -31.12 12.87
N THR A 179 -7.12 -32.39 12.64
CA THR A 179 -8.14 -33.41 12.39
C THR A 179 -8.52 -34.05 13.72
N THR A 180 -9.79 -33.99 14.06
CA THR A 180 -10.33 -34.64 15.27
C THR A 180 -10.47 -36.15 15.07
N PRO A 181 -10.63 -36.95 16.14
CA PRO A 181 -10.79 -38.41 16.03
C PRO A 181 -11.96 -38.84 15.16
N ASP A 182 -12.99 -38.02 15.01
CA ASP A 182 -14.17 -38.22 14.16
C ASP A 182 -13.97 -37.67 12.72
N ASN A 183 -12.72 -37.48 12.29
CA ASN A 183 -12.32 -36.99 10.96
C ASN A 183 -12.86 -35.57 10.59
N LYS A 184 -13.16 -34.75 11.58
CA LYS A 184 -13.52 -33.36 11.32
C LYS A 184 -12.28 -32.48 11.31
N ILE A 185 -12.13 -31.69 10.26
CA ILE A 185 -11.03 -30.76 10.12
C ILE A 185 -11.41 -29.43 10.77
N THR A 186 -10.69 -29.05 11.80
CA THR A 186 -10.92 -27.81 12.55
C THR A 186 -9.68 -26.91 12.49
N ALA A 187 -9.86 -25.63 12.73
CA ALA A 187 -8.75 -24.69 12.79
C ALA A 187 -8.90 -23.72 13.96
N THR A 188 -7.77 -23.25 14.47
CA THR A 188 -7.71 -22.14 15.42
C THR A 188 -6.76 -21.08 14.88
N VAL A 189 -7.24 -19.83 14.81
CA VAL A 189 -6.48 -18.69 14.34
C VAL A 189 -6.31 -17.70 15.47
N ASN A 190 -5.08 -17.32 15.76
CA ASN A 190 -4.77 -16.24 16.71
C ASN A 190 -4.53 -14.96 15.91
N CYS A 191 -5.54 -14.10 15.87
CA CYS A 191 -5.50 -12.89 15.07
C CYS A 191 -4.64 -11.80 15.71
N VAL A 192 -3.78 -11.19 14.92
CA VAL A 192 -3.06 -9.96 15.25
C VAL A 192 -3.40 -8.88 14.22
N ASN A 193 -3.03 -7.64 14.53
CA ASN A 193 -3.31 -6.52 13.64
C ASN A 193 -2.62 -6.66 12.28
N ASP A 194 -3.27 -6.18 11.23
CA ASP A 194 -2.74 -6.09 9.87
C ASP A 194 -2.25 -7.43 9.27
N ILE A 195 -2.86 -8.56 9.66
CA ILE A 195 -2.57 -9.88 9.08
C ILE A 195 -3.80 -10.46 8.41
N GLU A 196 -3.63 -10.98 7.20
CA GLU A 196 -4.62 -11.84 6.55
C GLU A 196 -4.25 -13.30 6.75
N TYR A 197 -5.19 -14.06 7.31
CA TYR A 197 -5.06 -15.49 7.55
C TYR A 197 -5.78 -16.28 6.45
N ARG A 198 -5.10 -17.25 5.83
CA ARG A 198 -5.70 -18.11 4.80
C ARG A 198 -5.57 -19.58 5.14
N CYS A 199 -6.63 -20.34 4.89
CA CYS A 199 -6.63 -21.80 4.94
C CYS A 199 -7.10 -22.37 3.60
N ALA A 200 -6.26 -23.22 3.00
CA ALA A 200 -6.59 -23.91 1.76
C ALA A 200 -7.48 -25.15 1.99
N THR A 201 -7.45 -25.71 3.20
CA THR A 201 -8.22 -26.92 3.54
C THR A 201 -9.65 -26.57 3.89
N ALA A 202 -10.61 -27.36 3.43
CA ALA A 202 -12.03 -27.20 3.78
C ALA A 202 -12.29 -27.57 5.23
N LEU A 203 -12.82 -26.65 6.02
CA LEU A 203 -13.00 -26.76 7.46
C LEU A 203 -14.40 -27.22 7.85
N HIS A 204 -14.48 -28.02 8.92
CA HIS A 204 -15.72 -28.31 9.64
C HIS A 204 -16.08 -27.18 10.63
N SER A 205 -15.09 -26.55 11.28
CA SER A 205 -15.27 -25.41 12.14
C SER A 205 -14.00 -24.58 12.26
N ILE A 206 -14.13 -23.33 12.69
CA ILE A 206 -13.00 -22.46 12.94
C ILE A 206 -13.21 -21.66 14.23
N ILE A 207 -12.14 -21.56 15.03
CA ILE A 207 -12.06 -20.69 16.20
C ILE A 207 -11.17 -19.50 15.81
N ILE A 208 -11.68 -18.29 15.98
CA ILE A 208 -10.96 -17.05 15.72
C ILE A 208 -10.72 -16.36 17.07
N ASN A 209 -9.47 -16.41 17.54
CA ASN A 209 -9.04 -15.73 18.75
C ASN A 209 -8.67 -14.29 18.44
N LEU A 210 -9.34 -13.35 19.06
CA LEU A 210 -9.16 -11.93 18.94
C LEU A 210 -8.35 -11.38 20.13
N PRO A 211 -7.56 -10.31 19.96
CA PRO A 211 -6.82 -9.70 21.06
C PRO A 211 -7.71 -9.32 22.23
N SER A 212 -7.21 -9.47 23.47
CA SER A 212 -7.94 -9.05 24.66
C SER A 212 -8.02 -7.52 24.76
N ASN A 213 -6.95 -6.84 24.35
CA ASN A 213 -6.81 -5.39 24.35
C ASN A 213 -6.42 -4.92 22.94
N PRO A 214 -7.37 -4.81 22.02
CA PRO A 214 -7.07 -4.31 20.68
C PRO A 214 -6.77 -2.81 20.74
N ASN A 215 -5.91 -2.34 19.84
CA ASN A 215 -5.75 -0.91 19.57
C ASN A 215 -6.90 -0.40 18.70
N ASP A 216 -7.09 0.91 18.63
CA ASP A 216 -8.17 1.56 17.88
C ASP A 216 -8.09 1.32 16.36
N THR A 217 -6.94 0.88 15.86
CA THR A 217 -6.70 0.58 14.45
C THR A 217 -6.69 -0.91 14.15
N PHE A 218 -7.12 -1.77 15.11
CA PHE A 218 -7.11 -3.21 14.88
C PHE A 218 -8.00 -3.60 13.71
N ILE A 219 -7.40 -4.26 12.73
CA ILE A 219 -8.07 -4.89 11.60
C ILE A 219 -7.34 -6.18 11.21
N THR A 220 -8.09 -7.19 10.82
CA THR A 220 -7.53 -8.48 10.38
C THR A 220 -8.43 -9.13 9.35
N GLY A 221 -7.85 -9.95 8.47
CA GLY A 221 -8.58 -10.74 7.47
C GLY A 221 -8.52 -12.24 7.79
N VAL A 222 -9.59 -12.98 7.56
CA VAL A 222 -9.60 -14.45 7.65
C VAL A 222 -10.33 -15.05 6.45
N CYS A 223 -9.61 -15.83 5.65
CA CYS A 223 -10.12 -16.49 4.45
C CYS A 223 -10.05 -18.01 4.64
N PHE A 224 -11.18 -18.70 4.50
CA PHE A 224 -11.25 -20.16 4.62
C PHE A 224 -12.39 -20.75 3.78
N THR A 225 -12.34 -22.04 3.56
CA THR A 225 -13.41 -22.81 2.91
C THR A 225 -14.17 -23.61 3.95
N ALA A 226 -15.48 -23.49 3.99
CA ALA A 226 -16.39 -24.32 4.79
C ALA A 226 -16.72 -25.60 4.03
N ASN A 227 -16.62 -26.76 4.65
CA ASN A 227 -17.02 -28.04 4.05
C ASN A 227 -18.55 -28.25 4.09
N ALA A 228 -19.02 -29.38 3.57
CA ALA A 228 -20.45 -29.69 3.51
C ALA A 228 -21.12 -29.88 4.91
N SER A 229 -20.33 -30.10 5.95
CA SER A 229 -20.81 -30.27 7.33
C SER A 229 -20.31 -29.16 8.26
N PHE A 230 -20.08 -27.97 7.73
CA PHE A 230 -19.54 -26.86 8.51
C PHE A 230 -20.46 -26.47 9.66
N SER A 231 -19.91 -26.45 10.89
CA SER A 231 -20.67 -26.17 12.11
C SER A 231 -20.61 -24.70 12.55
N GLY A 232 -19.73 -23.89 11.95
CA GLY A 232 -19.70 -22.46 12.20
C GLY A 232 -18.35 -21.88 12.60
N VAL A 233 -18.39 -20.57 12.88
CA VAL A 233 -17.27 -19.76 13.37
C VAL A 233 -17.51 -19.44 14.84
N THR A 234 -16.48 -19.66 15.67
CA THR A 234 -16.49 -19.24 17.07
C THR A 234 -15.46 -18.12 17.26
N PHE A 235 -15.90 -16.97 17.73
CA PHE A 235 -15.01 -15.87 18.11
C PHE A 235 -14.68 -15.94 19.60
N ARG A 236 -13.41 -15.71 19.96
CA ARG A 236 -12.93 -15.66 21.34
C ARG A 236 -12.12 -14.40 21.58
N LYS A 237 -12.27 -13.82 22.76
CA LYS A 237 -11.48 -12.69 23.28
C LYS A 237 -10.84 -13.12 24.59
N GLY A 238 -9.50 -13.17 24.67
CA GLY A 238 -8.81 -13.65 25.87
C GLY A 238 -9.15 -15.08 26.25
N GLY A 239 -9.42 -15.98 25.28
CA GLY A 239 -9.79 -17.37 25.50
C GLY A 239 -11.29 -17.63 25.80
N THR A 240 -12.09 -16.60 26.02
CA THR A 240 -13.54 -16.70 26.29
C THR A 240 -14.33 -16.38 25.02
N ASN A 241 -15.43 -17.12 24.80
CA ASN A 241 -16.33 -16.82 23.69
C ASN A 241 -16.84 -15.39 23.77
N THR A 242 -16.79 -14.67 22.67
CA THR A 242 -17.20 -13.27 22.58
C THR A 242 -18.20 -13.08 21.45
N ASP A 243 -19.12 -12.15 21.66
CA ASP A 243 -20.08 -11.76 20.66
C ASP A 243 -19.43 -10.76 19.68
N VAL A 244 -19.49 -11.06 18.38
CA VAL A 244 -18.99 -10.23 17.30
C VAL A 244 -20.18 -9.85 16.42
N LYS A 245 -20.34 -8.56 16.15
CA LYS A 245 -21.39 -8.08 15.26
C LYS A 245 -21.06 -8.44 13.82
N VAL A 246 -21.81 -9.36 13.23
CA VAL A 246 -21.61 -9.79 11.83
C VAL A 246 -22.48 -8.97 10.89
N ILE A 247 -21.84 -8.47 9.81
CA ILE A 247 -22.48 -7.76 8.71
C ILE A 247 -22.22 -8.55 7.43
N GLY A 248 -23.26 -8.83 6.64
CA GLY A 248 -23.16 -9.59 5.40
C GLY A 248 -23.70 -11.00 5.51
N ASP A 249 -22.98 -11.96 4.91
CA ASP A 249 -23.45 -13.34 4.82
C ASP A 249 -23.36 -14.08 6.18
N SER A 250 -24.30 -14.98 6.42
CA SER A 250 -24.28 -15.84 7.63
C SER A 250 -23.02 -16.73 7.65
N LEU A 251 -22.41 -16.84 8.84
CA LEU A 251 -21.20 -17.65 9.07
C LEU A 251 -21.48 -19.15 9.33
N THR A 252 -22.69 -19.62 9.03
CA THR A 252 -23.12 -21.01 9.26
C THR A 252 -23.42 -21.76 7.95
N MET A 253 -23.17 -21.14 6.80
CA MET A 253 -23.46 -21.75 5.50
C MET A 253 -22.35 -22.74 5.10
N ASN A 254 -22.77 -23.93 4.67
CA ASN A 254 -21.90 -25.00 4.19
C ASN A 254 -21.42 -24.76 2.73
N SER A 255 -20.34 -25.43 2.35
CA SER A 255 -19.83 -25.45 0.97
C SER A 255 -19.61 -24.04 0.38
N LYS A 256 -19.04 -23.14 1.20
CA LYS A 256 -18.71 -21.78 0.78
C LYS A 256 -17.29 -21.42 1.13
N ARG A 257 -16.70 -20.57 0.31
CA ARG A 257 -15.47 -19.87 0.66
C ARG A 257 -15.84 -18.54 1.32
N TYR A 258 -15.35 -18.34 2.54
CA TYR A 258 -15.54 -17.13 3.30
C TYR A 258 -14.33 -16.21 3.23
N ASN A 259 -14.61 -14.93 3.07
CA ASN A 259 -13.67 -13.85 3.31
C ASN A 259 -14.25 -12.98 4.43
N LEU A 260 -13.53 -12.91 5.53
CA LEU A 260 -13.90 -12.12 6.70
C LEU A 260 -12.93 -10.95 6.84
N ILE A 261 -13.47 -9.78 7.15
CA ILE A 261 -12.70 -8.63 7.63
C ILE A 261 -13.22 -8.33 9.03
N ILE A 262 -12.34 -8.36 10.03
CA ILE A 262 -12.69 -8.17 11.44
C ILE A 262 -11.96 -6.93 11.93
N TRP A 263 -12.67 -6.03 12.59
CA TRP A 263 -12.09 -4.83 13.18
C TRP A 263 -12.64 -4.55 14.57
N TRP A 264 -11.89 -3.78 15.34
CA TRP A 264 -12.31 -3.26 16.62
C TRP A 264 -12.93 -1.88 16.46
N ASP A 265 -14.02 -1.64 17.11
CA ASP A 265 -14.67 -0.34 17.21
C ASP A 265 -14.59 0.15 18.66
N SER A 266 -13.69 1.08 18.92
CA SER A 266 -13.46 1.62 20.28
C SER A 266 -14.65 2.44 20.78
N GLY A 267 -15.41 3.07 19.88
CA GLY A 267 -16.59 3.84 20.23
C GLY A 267 -17.72 2.98 20.80
N PHE A 268 -17.85 1.74 20.33
CA PHE A 268 -18.83 0.76 20.83
C PHE A 268 -18.20 -0.31 21.76
N GLY A 269 -16.89 -0.35 21.89
CA GLY A 269 -16.18 -1.35 22.69
C GLY A 269 -16.39 -2.79 22.20
N LYS A 270 -16.58 -3.00 20.88
CA LYS A 270 -16.95 -4.29 20.29
C LYS A 270 -16.17 -4.59 19.02
N TYR A 271 -16.04 -5.88 18.75
CA TYR A 271 -15.58 -6.35 17.45
C TYR A 271 -16.73 -6.42 16.44
N TRP A 272 -16.41 -6.06 15.22
CA TRP A 272 -17.27 -6.18 14.05
C TRP A 272 -16.63 -7.12 13.04
N CYS A 273 -17.45 -7.79 12.25
CA CYS A 273 -17.01 -8.69 11.20
C CYS A 273 -17.86 -8.47 9.95
N ALA A 274 -17.23 -8.03 8.85
CA ALA A 274 -17.84 -8.10 7.55
C ALA A 274 -17.55 -9.47 6.93
N SER A 275 -18.59 -10.16 6.48
CA SER A 275 -18.50 -11.49 5.90
C SER A 275 -19.02 -11.54 4.47
N LYS A 276 -18.28 -12.24 3.59
CA LYS A 276 -18.71 -12.58 2.25
C LYS A 276 -18.46 -14.05 1.98
N GLY A 277 -19.53 -14.81 1.78
CA GLY A 277 -19.48 -16.22 1.35
C GLY A 277 -19.70 -16.34 -0.16
N VAL A 278 -18.78 -17.03 -0.84
CA VAL A 278 -18.88 -17.34 -2.28
C VAL A 278 -19.16 -18.83 -2.40
N ALA A 279 -20.15 -19.24 -3.19
CA ALA A 279 -20.40 -20.65 -3.48
C ALA A 279 -19.18 -21.26 -4.19
N LEU A 280 -18.87 -22.51 -3.85
CA LEU A 280 -17.79 -23.30 -4.45
C LEU A 280 -18.24 -23.88 -5.79
#